data_0f0a0395df38d3c6ebe17afc355adfbf
#
_entry.id   0f0a0395df38d3c6ebe17afc355adfbf
#
_cell.length_a   1.000
_cell.length_b   1.000
_cell.length_c   1.000
_cell.angle_alpha   90.00
_cell.angle_beta   90.00
_cell.angle_gamma   90.00
#
_symmetry.space_group_name_H-M   'P 1'
#
loop_
_entity.id
_entity.type
_entity.pdbx_description
1 polymer ?
#
loop_
_entity_poly.entity_id
_entity_poly.type
_entity_poly.pdbx_seq_one_letter_code
_entity_poly.pdbx_strand_id
1 'polypeptide(L)'
;MILVDFAHLCNRYIFTTISSAKPKKINGKVVTKDISGLFVHGVITNLLYLSKEFSKEYGELVLALEGKSWRKDFYPEYKEHRNKKRNDSEVNWDEMFKIITDLSSSLKNHFGIRTIQTNRAEGDDVIAVLIKNSSEKSLIVSSDKDFKQLCLYDHATLFDPIKKEIVAFQSKSEIESELIKHIIKGDESDNIPSVISREKFSPEFIAYLKENDIFTNNPEEFFNLEISKHLVENFNIFETYSSGKNKGKEKETKAIYKKAFLTKKRIKEIEEIIKEKTDDYLLKLFEFNKKLIDFTEIPKEVEKEILEAFKNSEKIEANPMEMMNFCLKYRLVNLVKNLQFFHSNNLKKTELSPDLSEW
;
A
#
# COMPACT_ATOMS: atom_id res chain seq x y z
N MET A 1 -12.43 -16.14 0.46
CA MET A 1 -11.36 -15.90 1.48
C MET A 1 -11.44 -14.47 2.04
N ILE A 2 -10.91 -14.23 3.26
CA ILE A 2 -10.80 -12.89 3.86
C ILE A 2 -9.35 -12.45 3.70
N LEU A 3 -9.10 -11.52 2.80
CA LEU A 3 -7.76 -11.02 2.47
C LEU A 3 -7.47 -9.76 3.25
N VAL A 4 -6.50 -9.80 4.15
CA VAL A 4 -6.16 -8.68 5.02
C VAL A 4 -4.85 -8.05 4.56
N ASP A 5 -4.90 -6.76 4.22
CA ASP A 5 -3.72 -5.91 4.10
C ASP A 5 -3.10 -5.73 5.49
N PHE A 6 -2.10 -6.58 5.78
CA PHE A 6 -1.52 -6.66 7.11
C PHE A 6 -0.70 -5.43 7.46
N ALA A 7 -0.03 -4.83 6.48
CA ALA A 7 0.75 -3.63 6.72
C ALA A 7 -0.16 -2.44 7.05
N HIS A 8 -1.26 -2.28 6.32
CA HIS A 8 -2.27 -1.25 6.61
C HIS A 8 -2.88 -1.44 8.01
N LEU A 9 -3.24 -2.67 8.35
CA LEU A 9 -3.75 -3.03 9.68
C LEU A 9 -2.75 -2.67 10.77
N CYS A 10 -1.47 -3.05 10.63
CA CYS A 10 -0.41 -2.74 11.59
C CYS A 10 -0.21 -1.23 11.73
N ASN A 11 -0.07 -0.50 10.61
CA ASN A 11 0.12 0.95 10.62
C ASN A 11 -0.98 1.67 11.39
N ARG A 12 -2.23 1.30 11.17
CA ARG A 12 -3.37 1.85 11.92
C ARG A 12 -3.20 1.70 13.43
N TYR A 13 -2.82 0.50 13.89
CA TYR A 13 -2.67 0.25 15.33
C TYR A 13 -1.40 0.88 15.92
N ILE A 14 -0.32 1.03 15.16
CA ILE A 14 0.87 1.77 15.59
C ILE A 14 0.48 3.20 15.97
N PHE A 15 -0.15 3.95 15.06
CA PHE A 15 -0.50 5.34 15.32
C PHE A 15 -1.54 5.51 16.43
N THR A 16 -2.54 4.62 16.49
CA THR A 16 -3.55 4.62 17.56
C THR A 16 -2.90 4.34 18.93
N THR A 17 -1.97 3.38 18.99
CA THR A 17 -1.28 2.99 20.21
C THR A 17 -0.38 4.11 20.71
N ILE A 18 0.43 4.72 19.84
CA ILE A 18 1.31 5.82 20.21
C ILE A 18 0.52 7.02 20.72
N SER A 19 -0.57 7.38 20.04
CA SER A 19 -1.47 8.45 20.52
C SER A 19 -2.02 8.16 21.92
N SER A 20 -2.32 6.90 22.23
CA SER A 20 -2.87 6.49 23.55
C SER A 20 -1.79 6.28 24.63
N ALA A 21 -0.54 6.06 24.23
CA ALA A 21 0.59 5.74 25.10
C ALA A 21 1.39 6.99 25.54
N LYS A 22 0.96 8.20 25.16
CA LYS A 22 1.63 9.42 25.61
C LYS A 22 1.80 9.41 27.13
N PRO A 23 3.02 9.74 27.63
CA PRO A 23 3.30 9.72 29.05
C PRO A 23 2.29 10.59 29.79
N LYS A 24 1.63 10.03 30.79
CA LYS A 24 0.72 10.78 31.67
C LYS A 24 1.39 10.91 33.04
N LYS A 25 1.36 12.11 33.60
CA LYS A 25 1.71 12.29 35.02
C LYS A 25 0.53 11.86 35.88
N ILE A 26 0.69 10.77 36.61
CA ILE A 26 -0.27 10.31 37.63
C ILE A 26 0.44 10.40 38.98
N ASN A 27 -0.09 11.19 39.90
CA ASN A 27 0.50 11.44 41.24
C ASN A 27 1.99 11.83 41.19
N GLY A 28 2.37 12.70 40.24
CA GLY A 28 3.75 13.19 40.08
C GLY A 28 4.72 12.22 39.40
N LYS A 29 4.32 10.97 39.13
CA LYS A 29 5.14 9.99 38.41
C LYS A 29 4.74 9.92 36.94
N VAL A 30 5.75 9.83 36.07
CA VAL A 30 5.55 9.59 34.62
C VAL A 30 5.26 8.10 34.45
N VAL A 31 4.07 7.77 33.96
CA VAL A 31 3.67 6.39 33.65
C VAL A 31 3.64 6.25 32.13
N THR A 32 4.46 5.36 31.59
CA THR A 32 4.44 4.93 30.19
C THR A 32 3.64 3.63 30.07
N LYS A 33 2.80 3.54 29.05
CA LYS A 33 2.09 2.29 28.78
C LYS A 33 2.96 1.36 27.93
N ASP A 34 2.77 0.06 28.10
CA ASP A 34 3.37 -0.96 27.23
C ASP A 34 2.76 -0.84 25.83
N ILE A 35 3.59 -0.31 24.91
CA ILE A 35 3.19 -0.10 23.51
C ILE A 35 2.99 -1.42 22.78
N SER A 36 3.86 -2.41 23.06
CA SER A 36 3.82 -3.71 22.37
C SER A 36 2.55 -4.47 22.68
N GLY A 37 2.17 -4.57 23.96
CA GLY A 37 0.95 -5.23 24.37
C GLY A 37 -0.32 -4.56 23.82
N LEU A 38 -0.38 -3.22 23.82
CA LEU A 38 -1.52 -2.48 23.26
C LEU A 38 -1.62 -2.65 21.74
N PHE A 39 -0.51 -2.59 21.02
CA PHE A 39 -0.46 -2.81 19.57
C PHE A 39 -0.94 -4.21 19.21
N VAL A 40 -0.33 -5.25 19.82
CA VAL A 40 -0.68 -6.64 19.56
C VAL A 40 -2.13 -6.93 19.92
N HIS A 41 -2.62 -6.38 21.06
CA HIS A 41 -4.03 -6.47 21.45
C HIS A 41 -4.96 -5.92 20.36
N GLY A 42 -4.65 -4.73 19.83
CA GLY A 42 -5.46 -4.11 18.77
C GLY A 42 -5.54 -4.96 17.51
N VAL A 43 -4.39 -5.46 17.04
CA VAL A 43 -4.31 -6.30 15.83
C VAL A 43 -5.07 -7.61 16.04
N ILE A 44 -4.80 -8.34 17.12
CA ILE A 44 -5.47 -9.63 17.41
C ILE A 44 -6.99 -9.45 17.57
N THR A 45 -7.43 -8.40 18.28
CA THR A 45 -8.86 -8.12 18.44
C THR A 45 -9.54 -7.86 17.10
N ASN A 46 -8.86 -7.15 16.18
CA ASN A 46 -9.41 -6.91 14.86
C ASN A 46 -9.49 -8.20 14.03
N LEU A 47 -8.44 -9.03 14.03
CA LEU A 47 -8.44 -10.31 13.33
C LEU A 47 -9.53 -11.26 13.88
N LEU A 48 -9.73 -11.28 15.21
CA LEU A 48 -10.83 -12.02 15.84
C LEU A 48 -12.20 -11.51 15.39
N TYR A 49 -12.38 -10.19 15.31
CA TYR A 49 -13.60 -9.59 14.80
C TYR A 49 -13.87 -10.03 13.37
N LEU A 50 -12.88 -9.90 12.48
CA LEU A 50 -13.00 -10.29 11.08
C LEU A 50 -13.36 -11.78 10.94
N SER A 51 -12.69 -12.63 11.70
CA SER A 51 -12.97 -14.06 11.73
C SER A 51 -14.41 -14.36 12.16
N LYS A 52 -14.88 -13.75 13.25
CA LYS A 52 -16.24 -13.98 13.78
C LYS A 52 -17.33 -13.53 12.82
N GLU A 53 -17.17 -12.35 12.24
CA GLU A 53 -18.21 -11.72 11.41
C GLU A 53 -18.27 -12.33 10.01
N PHE A 54 -17.10 -12.64 9.42
CA PHE A 54 -17.02 -12.86 7.98
C PHE A 54 -16.60 -14.28 7.57
N SER A 55 -15.99 -15.09 8.45
CA SER A 55 -15.47 -16.41 8.04
C SER A 55 -16.57 -17.37 7.58
N LYS A 56 -17.78 -17.23 8.10
CA LYS A 56 -18.90 -18.08 7.68
C LYS A 56 -19.29 -17.85 6.21
N GLU A 57 -19.15 -16.62 5.73
CA GLU A 57 -19.49 -16.24 4.36
C GLU A 57 -18.30 -16.35 3.41
N TYR A 58 -17.12 -15.88 3.84
CA TYR A 58 -15.94 -15.73 2.99
C TYR A 58 -14.86 -16.79 3.24
N GLY A 59 -14.98 -17.60 4.28
CA GLY A 59 -14.03 -18.67 4.57
C GLY A 59 -12.80 -18.22 5.36
N GLU A 60 -11.63 -18.75 4.98
CA GLU A 60 -10.39 -18.56 5.73
C GLU A 60 -9.86 -17.12 5.68
N LEU A 61 -9.14 -16.75 6.74
CA LEU A 61 -8.43 -15.49 6.86
C LEU A 61 -7.00 -15.66 6.32
N VAL A 62 -6.61 -14.78 5.40
CA VAL A 62 -5.29 -14.77 4.75
C VAL A 62 -4.66 -13.39 4.95
N LEU A 63 -3.44 -13.36 5.49
CA LEU A 63 -2.67 -12.13 5.65
C LEU A 63 -1.74 -11.93 4.47
N ALA A 64 -1.88 -10.81 3.77
CA ALA A 64 -0.94 -10.36 2.77
C ALA A 64 0.15 -9.53 3.45
N LEU A 65 1.40 -10.01 3.38
CA LEU A 65 2.55 -9.37 4.00
C LEU A 65 3.38 -8.62 2.96
N GLU A 66 4.05 -7.56 3.42
CA GLU A 66 4.92 -6.74 2.60
C GLU A 66 6.22 -7.46 2.20
N GLY A 67 6.56 -7.39 0.90
CA GLY A 67 7.88 -7.65 0.37
C GLY A 67 8.49 -6.39 -0.26
N LYS A 68 9.49 -6.57 -1.11
CA LYS A 68 10.06 -5.47 -1.90
C LYS A 68 9.16 -5.20 -3.10
N SER A 69 8.90 -3.93 -3.39
CA SER A 69 8.08 -3.58 -4.55
C SER A 69 8.85 -3.77 -5.85
N TRP A 70 8.29 -4.55 -6.78
CA TRP A 70 8.78 -4.68 -8.16
C TRP A 70 8.76 -3.33 -8.91
N ARG A 71 7.91 -2.38 -8.47
CA ARG A 71 7.80 -1.05 -9.06
C ARG A 71 9.10 -0.26 -8.96
N LYS A 72 9.93 -0.55 -7.95
CA LYS A 72 11.25 0.09 -7.78
C LYS A 72 12.28 -0.31 -8.81
N ASP A 73 12.06 -1.42 -9.51
CA ASP A 73 12.97 -1.88 -10.56
C ASP A 73 12.99 -0.90 -11.76
N PHE A 74 11.88 -0.19 -12.01
CA PHE A 74 11.81 0.83 -13.07
C PHE A 74 11.53 2.25 -12.59
N TYR A 75 11.10 2.44 -11.33
CA TYR A 75 10.91 3.74 -10.70
C TYR A 75 11.50 3.74 -9.27
N PRO A 76 12.83 3.97 -9.14
CA PRO A 76 13.53 3.92 -7.84
C PRO A 76 12.96 4.86 -6.80
N GLU A 77 12.40 6.01 -7.21
CA GLU A 77 11.80 7.01 -6.34
C GLU A 77 10.42 6.60 -5.75
N TYR A 78 9.88 5.46 -6.19
CA TYR A 78 8.62 4.94 -5.68
C TYR A 78 8.67 4.77 -4.15
N LYS A 79 7.73 5.40 -3.45
CA LYS A 79 7.61 5.40 -1.98
C LYS A 79 8.84 5.95 -1.22
N GLU A 80 9.74 6.71 -1.87
CA GLU A 80 10.95 7.24 -1.24
C GLU A 80 10.62 8.13 -0.02
N HIS A 81 9.56 8.94 -0.09
CA HIS A 81 9.13 9.82 0.99
C HIS A 81 8.77 9.09 2.28
N ARG A 82 8.43 7.81 2.22
CA ARG A 82 8.06 7.03 3.41
C ARG A 82 9.22 6.90 4.39
N ASN A 83 10.44 6.72 3.90
CA ASN A 83 11.63 6.64 4.76
C ASN A 83 11.89 7.95 5.49
N LYS A 84 11.75 9.08 4.79
CA LYS A 84 11.91 10.39 5.40
C LYS A 84 10.85 10.65 6.48
N LYS A 85 9.58 10.37 6.21
CA LYS A 85 8.49 10.50 7.19
C LYS A 85 8.68 9.59 8.41
N ARG A 86 9.26 8.39 8.23
CA ARG A 86 9.59 7.49 9.35
C ARG A 86 10.69 8.08 10.23
N ASN A 87 11.76 8.59 9.64
CA ASN A 87 12.87 9.19 10.37
C ASN A 87 12.46 10.45 11.15
N ASP A 88 11.49 11.21 10.62
CA ASP A 88 10.96 12.41 11.26
C ASP A 88 9.87 12.11 12.33
N SER A 89 9.48 10.85 12.51
CA SER A 89 8.44 10.44 13.45
C SER A 89 8.99 10.11 14.83
N GLU A 90 8.16 10.25 15.89
CA GLU A 90 8.47 9.89 17.26
C GLU A 90 8.42 8.36 17.52
N VAL A 91 8.22 7.55 16.45
CA VAL A 91 8.07 6.10 16.51
C VAL A 91 9.45 5.44 16.48
N ASN A 92 9.70 4.52 17.42
CA ASN A 92 10.84 3.61 17.32
C ASN A 92 10.50 2.50 16.30
N TRP A 93 10.76 2.77 15.01
CA TRP A 93 10.41 1.85 13.93
C TRP A 93 11.15 0.53 13.98
N ASP A 94 12.40 0.50 14.46
CA ASP A 94 13.18 -0.74 14.59
C ASP A 94 12.53 -1.70 15.59
N GLU A 95 12.06 -1.17 16.71
CA GLU A 95 11.33 -1.95 17.71
C GLU A 95 9.97 -2.41 17.15
N MET A 96 9.23 -1.51 16.49
CA MET A 96 7.94 -1.85 15.91
C MET A 96 8.05 -2.93 14.83
N PHE A 97 9.06 -2.88 13.96
CA PHE A 97 9.27 -3.92 12.97
C PHE A 97 9.60 -5.29 13.59
N LYS A 98 10.36 -5.33 14.69
CA LYS A 98 10.59 -6.57 15.44
C LYS A 98 9.28 -7.14 15.99
N ILE A 99 8.43 -6.29 16.58
CA ILE A 99 7.12 -6.70 17.11
C ILE A 99 6.20 -7.20 15.98
N ILE A 100 6.17 -6.50 14.84
CA ILE A 100 5.36 -6.92 13.67
C ILE A 100 5.84 -8.25 13.12
N THR A 101 7.15 -8.47 13.03
CA THR A 101 7.74 -9.73 12.56
C THR A 101 7.43 -10.88 13.52
N ASP A 102 7.58 -10.68 14.83
CA ASP A 102 7.21 -11.67 15.86
C ASP A 102 5.71 -11.99 15.81
N LEU A 103 4.88 -10.95 15.66
CA LEU A 103 3.43 -11.11 15.54
C LEU A 103 3.05 -11.89 14.29
N SER A 104 3.55 -11.54 13.10
CA SER A 104 3.23 -12.24 11.85
C SER A 104 3.67 -13.69 11.88
N SER A 105 4.87 -13.97 12.43
CA SER A 105 5.37 -15.33 12.63
C SER A 105 4.48 -16.13 13.59
N SER A 106 4.05 -15.51 14.69
CA SER A 106 3.17 -16.16 15.66
C SER A 106 1.78 -16.44 15.09
N LEU A 107 1.23 -15.48 14.33
CA LEU A 107 -0.06 -15.65 13.64
C LEU A 107 -0.02 -16.83 12.68
N LYS A 108 1.07 -17.01 11.94
CA LYS A 108 1.29 -18.17 11.08
C LYS A 108 1.45 -19.46 11.88
N ASN A 109 2.45 -19.49 12.78
CA ASN A 109 2.93 -20.75 13.37
C ASN A 109 2.10 -21.22 14.57
N HIS A 110 1.50 -20.30 15.33
CA HIS A 110 0.73 -20.64 16.54
C HIS A 110 -0.77 -20.55 16.32
N PHE A 111 -1.22 -19.54 15.57
CA PHE A 111 -2.65 -19.32 15.30
C PHE A 111 -3.16 -20.04 14.04
N GLY A 112 -2.26 -20.59 13.22
CA GLY A 112 -2.62 -21.28 11.99
C GLY A 112 -3.23 -20.37 10.92
N ILE A 113 -2.97 -19.07 10.97
CA ILE A 113 -3.46 -18.11 9.98
C ILE A 113 -2.55 -18.15 8.76
N ARG A 114 -3.12 -18.39 7.58
CA ARG A 114 -2.36 -18.36 6.34
C ARG A 114 -1.75 -16.98 6.11
N THR A 115 -0.45 -16.94 5.86
CA THR A 115 0.30 -15.71 5.56
C THR A 115 1.02 -15.86 4.24
N ILE A 116 0.89 -14.88 3.36
CA ILE A 116 1.54 -14.87 2.04
C ILE A 116 2.49 -13.69 1.97
N GLN A 117 3.74 -13.99 1.65
CA GLN A 117 4.80 -13.02 1.43
C GLN A 117 5.69 -13.50 0.30
N THR A 118 6.07 -12.61 -0.60
CA THR A 118 7.06 -12.87 -1.64
C THR A 118 8.15 -11.80 -1.61
N ASN A 119 9.28 -12.08 -2.25
CA ASN A 119 10.41 -11.16 -2.22
C ASN A 119 10.20 -9.92 -3.10
N ARG A 120 9.33 -10.00 -4.11
CA ARG A 120 9.18 -8.98 -5.14
C ARG A 120 7.79 -8.34 -5.21
N ALA A 121 6.89 -8.64 -4.25
CA ALA A 121 5.55 -8.09 -4.22
C ALA A 121 5.24 -7.39 -2.90
N GLU A 122 4.44 -6.34 -2.98
CA GLU A 122 3.81 -5.70 -1.83
C GLU A 122 2.56 -6.48 -1.40
N GLY A 123 2.04 -6.21 -0.21
CA GLY A 123 0.79 -6.83 0.26
C GLY A 123 -0.39 -6.59 -0.69
N ASP A 124 -0.42 -5.42 -1.31
CA ASP A 124 -1.43 -5.02 -2.28
C ASP A 124 -1.41 -5.91 -3.53
N ASP A 125 -0.21 -6.22 -4.04
CA ASP A 125 -0.01 -7.10 -5.19
C ASP A 125 -0.48 -8.52 -4.87
N VAL A 126 -0.16 -9.01 -3.65
CA VAL A 126 -0.62 -10.32 -3.19
C VAL A 126 -2.14 -10.41 -3.21
N ILE A 127 -2.84 -9.41 -2.66
CA ILE A 127 -4.30 -9.36 -2.64
C ILE A 127 -4.85 -9.31 -4.07
N ALA A 128 -4.29 -8.45 -4.92
CA ALA A 128 -4.75 -8.27 -6.30
C ALA A 128 -4.63 -9.57 -7.12
N VAL A 129 -3.50 -10.26 -7.01
CA VAL A 129 -3.26 -11.52 -7.72
C VAL A 129 -4.19 -12.63 -7.23
N LEU A 130 -4.42 -12.74 -5.92
CA LEU A 130 -5.33 -13.75 -5.37
C LEU A 130 -6.78 -13.49 -5.78
N ILE A 131 -7.22 -12.24 -5.84
CA ILE A 131 -8.55 -11.88 -6.36
C ILE A 131 -8.66 -12.24 -7.83
N LYS A 132 -7.71 -11.82 -8.66
CA LYS A 132 -7.69 -12.07 -10.11
C LYS A 132 -7.79 -13.56 -10.44
N ASN A 133 -7.14 -14.41 -9.66
CA ASN A 133 -7.01 -15.85 -9.92
C ASN A 133 -7.97 -16.72 -9.07
N SER A 134 -8.96 -16.13 -8.41
CA SER A 134 -9.99 -16.84 -7.66
C SER A 134 -11.38 -16.59 -8.26
N SER A 135 -12.26 -17.56 -8.16
CA SER A 135 -13.70 -17.39 -8.44
C SER A 135 -14.56 -17.39 -7.17
N GLU A 136 -13.93 -17.61 -6.01
CA GLU A 136 -14.65 -17.68 -4.74
C GLU A 136 -14.89 -16.28 -4.16
N LYS A 137 -16.05 -16.13 -3.48
CA LYS A 137 -16.32 -14.91 -2.72
C LYS A 137 -15.15 -14.53 -1.84
N SER A 138 -14.69 -13.30 -2.00
CA SER A 138 -13.53 -12.78 -1.30
C SER A 138 -13.82 -11.41 -0.68
N LEU A 139 -13.39 -11.24 0.57
CA LEU A 139 -13.48 -9.98 1.30
C LEU A 139 -12.09 -9.36 1.40
N ILE A 140 -11.90 -8.21 0.81
CA ILE A 140 -10.68 -7.41 0.94
C ILE A 140 -10.85 -6.49 2.15
N VAL A 141 -9.93 -6.55 3.09
CA VAL A 141 -9.97 -5.74 4.32
C VAL A 141 -8.88 -4.68 4.28
N SER A 142 -9.22 -3.52 3.79
CA SER A 142 -8.35 -2.33 3.77
C SER A 142 -9.20 -1.05 3.61
N SER A 143 -8.69 0.08 4.10
CA SER A 143 -9.23 1.41 3.78
C SER A 143 -8.43 2.12 2.69
N ASP A 144 -7.50 1.41 2.06
CA ASP A 144 -6.78 1.95 0.91
C ASP A 144 -7.70 2.02 -0.31
N LYS A 145 -7.69 3.21 -0.96
CA LYS A 145 -8.51 3.48 -2.14
C LYS A 145 -8.11 2.64 -3.36
N ASP A 146 -6.87 2.15 -3.41
CA ASP A 146 -6.33 1.42 -4.53
C ASP A 146 -7.02 0.06 -4.71
N PHE A 147 -7.53 -0.52 -3.63
CA PHE A 147 -8.30 -1.76 -3.68
C PHE A 147 -9.69 -1.63 -4.32
N LYS A 148 -10.21 -0.41 -4.51
CA LYS A 148 -11.48 -0.20 -5.19
C LYS A 148 -11.52 -0.83 -6.59
N GLN A 149 -10.40 -0.80 -7.32
CA GLN A 149 -10.29 -1.40 -8.65
C GLN A 149 -10.55 -2.91 -8.65
N LEU A 150 -10.28 -3.61 -7.53
CA LEU A 150 -10.55 -5.04 -7.42
C LEU A 150 -12.04 -5.38 -7.31
N CYS A 151 -12.89 -4.38 -7.01
CA CYS A 151 -14.36 -4.57 -7.04
C CYS A 151 -14.93 -4.64 -8.47
N LEU A 152 -14.09 -4.55 -9.52
CA LEU A 152 -14.45 -4.93 -10.88
C LEU A 152 -14.71 -6.44 -11.01
N TYR A 153 -14.11 -7.25 -10.13
CA TYR A 153 -14.40 -8.68 -10.03
C TYR A 153 -15.65 -8.91 -9.18
N ASP A 154 -16.67 -9.56 -9.73
CA ASP A 154 -17.99 -9.74 -9.10
C ASP A 154 -17.95 -10.51 -7.77
N HIS A 155 -16.93 -11.32 -7.56
CA HIS A 155 -16.71 -12.09 -6.33
C HIS A 155 -15.92 -11.35 -5.25
N ALA A 156 -15.42 -10.14 -5.55
CA ALA A 156 -14.64 -9.34 -4.62
C ALA A 156 -15.50 -8.28 -3.93
N THR A 157 -15.35 -8.18 -2.61
CA THR A 157 -16.02 -7.20 -1.76
C THR A 157 -14.97 -6.45 -0.96
N LEU A 158 -15.03 -5.12 -0.94
CA LEU A 158 -14.12 -4.28 -0.16
C LEU A 158 -14.79 -3.87 1.16
N PHE A 159 -14.15 -4.17 2.28
CA PHE A 159 -14.56 -3.75 3.62
C PHE A 159 -13.59 -2.71 4.17
N ASP A 160 -14.10 -1.53 4.49
CA ASP A 160 -13.32 -0.50 5.18
C ASP A 160 -13.33 -0.78 6.70
N PRO A 161 -12.22 -1.22 7.30
CA PRO A 161 -12.17 -1.55 8.72
C PRO A 161 -12.19 -0.32 9.64
N ILE A 162 -11.99 0.89 9.10
CA ILE A 162 -12.07 2.15 9.87
C ILE A 162 -13.52 2.55 10.03
N LYS A 163 -14.27 2.58 8.93
CA LYS A 163 -15.69 2.91 8.91
C LYS A 163 -16.57 1.75 9.35
N LYS A 164 -16.03 0.51 9.29
CA LYS A 164 -16.74 -0.75 9.55
C LYS A 164 -17.92 -0.96 8.60
N GLU A 165 -17.72 -0.67 7.32
CA GLU A 165 -18.73 -0.78 6.28
C GLU A 165 -18.19 -1.44 5.02
N ILE A 166 -19.07 -2.08 4.27
CA ILE A 166 -18.79 -2.52 2.91
C ILE A 166 -18.79 -1.30 1.99
N VAL A 167 -17.75 -1.16 1.20
CA VAL A 167 -17.68 -0.09 0.19
C VAL A 167 -18.59 -0.47 -0.98
N ALA A 168 -19.61 0.36 -1.22
CA ALA A 168 -20.56 0.17 -2.30
C ALA A 168 -20.24 1.08 -3.50
N PHE A 169 -20.45 0.56 -4.70
CA PHE A 169 -20.33 1.30 -5.95
C PHE A 169 -21.65 1.24 -6.71
N GLN A 170 -22.00 2.30 -7.45
CA GLN A 170 -23.21 2.34 -8.27
C GLN A 170 -23.09 1.46 -9.54
N SER A 171 -21.87 1.38 -10.09
CA SER A 171 -21.59 0.58 -11.29
C SER A 171 -20.10 0.28 -11.45
N LYS A 172 -19.75 -0.70 -12.27
CA LYS A 172 -18.36 -0.96 -12.68
C LYS A 172 -17.74 0.25 -13.40
N SER A 173 -18.52 0.96 -14.20
CA SER A 173 -18.06 2.17 -14.89
C SER A 173 -17.64 3.29 -13.93
N GLU A 174 -18.24 3.38 -12.73
CA GLU A 174 -17.79 4.30 -11.69
C GLU A 174 -16.39 3.92 -11.21
N ILE A 175 -16.14 2.62 -10.95
CA ILE A 175 -14.84 2.10 -10.52
C ILE A 175 -13.76 2.37 -11.57
N GLU A 176 -14.05 2.07 -12.85
CA GLU A 176 -13.15 2.32 -13.97
C GLU A 176 -12.82 3.82 -14.10
N SER A 177 -13.83 4.68 -14.00
CA SER A 177 -13.62 6.14 -14.04
C SER A 177 -12.80 6.64 -12.85
N GLU A 178 -12.99 6.09 -11.64
CA GLU A 178 -12.16 6.43 -10.48
C GLU A 178 -10.71 5.98 -10.67
N LEU A 179 -10.47 4.80 -11.24
CA LEU A 179 -9.14 4.29 -11.55
C LEU A 179 -8.42 5.19 -12.57
N ILE A 180 -9.07 5.54 -13.68
CA ILE A 180 -8.51 6.46 -14.70
C ILE A 180 -8.15 7.81 -14.05
N LYS A 181 -9.04 8.38 -13.25
CA LYS A 181 -8.77 9.63 -12.54
C LYS A 181 -7.62 9.51 -11.56
N HIS A 182 -7.47 8.36 -10.90
CA HIS A 182 -6.36 8.10 -10.00
C HIS A 182 -5.03 8.04 -10.77
N ILE A 183 -4.98 7.34 -11.90
CA ILE A 183 -3.80 7.28 -12.77
C ILE A 183 -3.42 8.68 -13.26
N ILE A 184 -4.38 9.49 -13.71
CA ILE A 184 -4.14 10.86 -14.15
C ILE A 184 -3.60 11.75 -13.00
N LYS A 185 -4.17 11.61 -11.81
CA LYS A 185 -3.78 12.39 -10.63
C LYS A 185 -2.44 11.98 -10.06
N GLY A 186 -2.06 10.73 -10.24
CA GLY A 186 -0.95 10.12 -9.52
C GLY A 186 -1.26 9.93 -8.03
N ASP A 187 -0.24 9.56 -7.27
CA ASP A 187 -0.32 9.37 -5.82
C ASP A 187 0.88 9.99 -5.10
N GLU A 188 0.65 11.09 -4.40
CA GLU A 188 1.70 11.79 -3.65
C GLU A 188 2.27 10.92 -2.52
N SER A 189 1.44 10.04 -1.91
CA SER A 189 1.89 9.17 -0.82
C SER A 189 2.91 8.14 -1.30
N ASP A 190 2.84 7.76 -2.57
CA ASP A 190 3.70 6.79 -3.23
C ASP A 190 4.75 7.45 -4.15
N ASN A 191 4.81 8.78 -4.10
CA ASN A 191 5.70 9.58 -4.94
C ASN A 191 5.41 9.44 -6.44
N ILE A 192 4.16 9.18 -6.81
CA ILE A 192 3.72 9.11 -8.20
C ILE A 192 3.16 10.49 -8.60
N PRO A 193 3.83 11.23 -9.50
CA PRO A 193 3.37 12.56 -9.90
C PRO A 193 2.12 12.46 -10.77
N SER A 194 1.33 13.55 -10.83
CA SER A 194 0.23 13.61 -11.79
C SER A 194 0.76 13.68 -13.22
N VAL A 195 -0.01 13.16 -14.17
CA VAL A 195 0.34 13.18 -15.61
C VAL A 195 0.75 14.56 -16.06
N ILE A 196 -0.02 15.61 -15.72
CA ILE A 196 0.28 16.98 -16.14
C ILE A 196 1.43 17.64 -15.37
N SER A 197 1.88 17.10 -14.25
CA SER A 197 3.01 17.68 -13.51
C SER A 197 4.33 17.51 -14.25
N ARG A 198 4.41 16.61 -15.21
CA ARG A 198 5.56 16.37 -16.08
C ARG A 198 5.40 16.95 -17.49
N GLU A 199 4.29 17.63 -17.76
CA GLU A 199 3.99 18.16 -19.10
C GLU A 199 4.94 19.26 -19.54
N LYS A 200 5.45 20.05 -18.60
CA LYS A 200 6.33 21.21 -18.89
C LYS A 200 7.40 21.36 -17.83
N PHE A 201 8.61 21.70 -18.26
CA PHE A 201 9.69 22.04 -17.35
C PHE A 201 9.39 23.30 -16.54
N SER A 202 9.94 23.37 -15.33
CA SER A 202 9.91 24.58 -14.50
C SER A 202 10.78 25.68 -15.15
N PRO A 203 10.47 26.97 -14.90
CA PRO A 203 11.30 28.08 -15.37
C PRO A 203 12.75 27.94 -14.90
N GLU A 204 12.96 27.47 -13.67
CA GLU A 204 14.27 27.27 -13.05
C GLU A 204 15.06 26.17 -13.77
N PHE A 205 14.42 25.05 -14.12
CA PHE A 205 15.08 23.99 -14.87
C PHE A 205 15.37 24.39 -16.30
N ILE A 206 14.47 25.16 -16.95
CA ILE A 206 14.74 25.73 -18.29
C ILE A 206 15.95 26.66 -18.26
N ALA A 207 16.10 27.50 -17.22
CA ALA A 207 17.28 28.34 -17.07
C ALA A 207 18.55 27.51 -16.92
N TYR A 208 18.51 26.48 -16.07
CA TYR A 208 19.64 25.56 -15.89
C TYR A 208 20.02 24.81 -17.17
N LEU A 209 19.04 24.37 -17.98
CA LEU A 209 19.32 23.75 -19.29
C LEU A 209 20.03 24.71 -20.23
N LYS A 210 19.61 25.99 -20.26
CA LYS A 210 20.26 27.03 -21.07
C LYS A 210 21.69 27.32 -20.63
N GLU A 211 21.96 27.33 -19.33
CA GLU A 211 23.31 27.47 -18.77
C GLU A 211 24.24 26.31 -19.15
N ASN A 212 23.68 25.17 -19.46
CA ASN A 212 24.39 23.97 -19.93
C ASN A 212 24.30 23.76 -21.46
N ASP A 213 23.96 24.81 -22.22
CA ASP A 213 23.85 24.81 -23.67
C ASP A 213 22.79 23.84 -24.25
N ILE A 214 21.75 23.54 -23.46
CA ILE A 214 20.61 22.72 -23.90
C ILE A 214 19.43 23.62 -24.30
N PHE A 215 19.06 23.58 -25.56
CA PHE A 215 18.05 24.45 -26.16
C PHE A 215 16.68 23.77 -26.36
N THR A 216 16.19 23.05 -25.37
CA THR A 216 14.85 22.46 -25.40
C THR A 216 13.99 22.90 -24.23
N ASN A 217 12.70 23.16 -24.50
CA ASN A 217 11.66 23.38 -23.49
C ASN A 217 10.76 22.14 -23.36
N ASN A 218 10.98 21.14 -24.22
CA ASN A 218 10.16 19.93 -24.33
C ASN A 218 10.77 18.80 -23.49
N PRO A 219 10.08 18.31 -22.46
CA PRO A 219 10.57 17.18 -21.67
C PRO A 219 10.88 15.93 -22.49
N GLU A 220 10.09 15.61 -23.52
CA GLU A 220 10.31 14.44 -24.36
C GLU A 220 11.63 14.53 -25.12
N GLU A 221 11.91 15.66 -25.74
CA GLU A 221 13.18 15.90 -26.45
C GLU A 221 14.38 15.81 -25.51
N PHE A 222 14.25 16.44 -24.32
CA PHE A 222 15.31 16.40 -23.32
C PHE A 222 15.65 15.00 -22.87
N PHE A 223 14.65 14.17 -22.50
CA PHE A 223 14.89 12.83 -21.99
C PHE A 223 15.40 11.84 -23.05
N ASN A 224 15.37 12.21 -24.31
CA ASN A 224 16.05 11.46 -25.39
C ASN A 224 17.55 11.80 -25.52
N LEU A 225 18.06 12.78 -24.76
CA LEU A 225 19.48 13.15 -24.78
C LEU A 225 20.28 12.25 -23.82
N GLU A 226 21.48 11.82 -24.23
CA GLU A 226 22.38 11.01 -23.39
C GLU A 226 22.79 11.73 -22.09
N ILE A 227 22.91 13.06 -22.12
CA ILE A 227 23.32 13.88 -20.97
C ILE A 227 22.18 14.16 -19.99
N SER A 228 20.94 13.82 -20.30
CA SER A 228 19.76 14.19 -19.51
C SER A 228 19.83 13.68 -18.08
N LYS A 229 20.27 12.44 -17.87
CA LYS A 229 20.41 11.84 -16.55
C LYS A 229 21.36 12.62 -15.67
N HIS A 230 22.54 12.98 -16.18
CA HIS A 230 23.53 13.73 -15.44
C HIS A 230 23.03 15.13 -15.05
N LEU A 231 22.36 15.83 -15.97
CA LEU A 231 21.80 17.16 -15.69
C LEU A 231 20.67 17.11 -14.67
N VAL A 232 19.80 16.08 -14.73
CA VAL A 232 18.75 15.88 -13.73
C VAL A 232 19.32 15.57 -12.35
N GLU A 233 20.35 14.74 -12.26
CA GLU A 233 21.02 14.38 -11.00
C GLU A 233 21.66 15.59 -10.32
N ASN A 234 22.23 16.52 -11.12
CA ASN A 234 22.95 17.69 -10.60
C ASN A 234 22.06 18.93 -10.42
N PHE A 235 20.83 18.92 -10.91
CA PHE A 235 19.92 20.05 -10.74
C PHE A 235 19.27 20.03 -9.35
N ASN A 236 19.56 21.08 -8.57
CA ASN A 236 18.94 21.31 -7.27
C ASN A 236 18.58 22.77 -7.12
N ILE A 237 17.42 23.06 -6.52
CA ILE A 237 17.05 24.41 -6.06
C ILE A 237 16.80 24.38 -4.57
N PHE A 238 16.98 25.54 -3.93
CA PHE A 238 16.74 25.71 -2.51
C PHE A 238 15.45 26.50 -2.30
N GLU A 239 14.52 25.93 -1.56
CA GLU A 239 13.27 26.57 -1.17
C GLU A 239 13.22 26.74 0.34
N THR A 240 12.55 27.77 0.82
CA THR A 240 12.33 27.99 2.26
C THR A 240 10.98 27.38 2.69
N TYR A 241 10.97 26.67 3.80
CA TYR A 241 9.69 26.20 4.36
C TYR A 241 8.79 27.36 4.73
N SER A 242 7.59 27.43 4.14
CA SER A 242 6.59 28.48 4.37
C SER A 242 5.83 28.32 5.70
N SER A 243 5.78 27.11 6.27
CA SER A 243 5.01 26.80 7.47
C SER A 243 5.58 25.60 8.26
N GLY A 244 5.05 25.36 9.44
CA GLY A 244 5.42 24.22 10.30
C GLY A 244 6.69 24.44 11.14
N LYS A 245 7.19 23.37 11.79
CA LYS A 245 8.38 23.41 12.69
C LYS A 245 9.68 23.87 12.00
N ASN A 246 9.74 23.76 10.68
CA ASN A 246 10.90 24.12 9.87
C ASN A 246 10.75 25.44 9.13
N LYS A 247 9.70 26.22 9.41
CA LYS A 247 9.47 27.53 8.77
C LYS A 247 10.75 28.36 8.78
N GLY A 248 11.13 28.88 7.61
CA GLY A 248 12.33 29.70 7.42
C GLY A 248 13.65 28.96 7.24
N LYS A 249 13.66 27.60 7.35
CA LYS A 249 14.84 26.80 7.00
C LYS A 249 14.86 26.49 5.50
N GLU A 250 16.03 26.42 4.93
CA GLU A 250 16.20 26.00 3.54
C GLU A 250 15.89 24.52 3.37
N LYS A 251 15.28 24.19 2.25
CA LYS A 251 14.97 22.86 1.80
C LYS A 251 15.48 22.69 0.38
N GLU A 252 16.38 21.74 0.19
CA GLU A 252 16.80 21.35 -1.14
C GLU A 252 15.66 20.63 -1.86
N THR A 253 15.34 21.03 -3.09
CA THR A 253 14.31 20.41 -3.89
C THR A 253 14.70 20.38 -5.36
N LYS A 254 14.24 19.33 -6.07
CA LYS A 254 14.39 19.20 -7.52
C LYS A 254 13.07 19.60 -8.18
N ALA A 255 12.91 20.88 -8.48
CA ALA A 255 11.73 21.36 -9.17
C ALA A 255 11.91 21.32 -10.71
N ILE A 256 12.14 20.14 -11.25
CA ILE A 256 12.36 19.91 -12.69
C ILE A 256 11.12 20.32 -13.49
N TYR A 257 9.95 19.99 -12.98
CA TYR A 257 8.69 20.23 -13.68
C TYR A 257 7.93 21.43 -13.11
N LYS A 258 7.20 22.11 -13.99
CA LYS A 258 6.30 23.19 -13.60
C LYS A 258 5.18 22.65 -12.70
N LYS A 259 4.95 23.29 -11.55
CA LYS A 259 3.83 22.94 -10.68
C LYS A 259 2.52 23.18 -11.43
N ALA A 260 1.76 22.11 -11.64
CA ALA A 260 0.49 22.15 -12.36
C ALA A 260 -0.67 21.84 -11.43
N PHE A 261 -1.79 22.55 -11.60
CA PHE A 261 -3.03 22.31 -10.86
C PHE A 261 -3.99 21.46 -11.69
N LEU A 262 -4.44 20.33 -11.12
CA LEU A 262 -5.36 19.41 -11.75
C LEU A 262 -6.80 19.84 -11.48
N THR A 263 -7.39 20.56 -12.43
CA THR A 263 -8.82 20.95 -12.38
C THR A 263 -9.70 19.82 -12.91
N LYS A 264 -10.98 19.77 -12.50
CA LYS A 264 -11.95 18.81 -13.03
C LYS A 264 -12.05 18.87 -14.56
N LYS A 265 -11.92 20.09 -15.13
CA LYS A 265 -11.93 20.31 -16.58
C LYS A 265 -10.73 19.64 -17.24
N ARG A 266 -9.50 19.86 -16.70
CA ARG A 266 -8.28 19.28 -17.26
C ARG A 266 -8.26 17.76 -17.18
N ILE A 267 -8.81 17.16 -16.11
CA ILE A 267 -8.95 15.70 -16.01
C ILE A 267 -9.78 15.17 -17.18
N LYS A 268 -10.95 15.79 -17.48
CA LYS A 268 -11.79 15.35 -18.60
C LYS A 268 -11.10 15.50 -19.94
N GLU A 269 -10.39 16.60 -20.16
CA GLU A 269 -9.60 16.80 -21.38
C GLU A 269 -8.54 15.70 -21.56
N ILE A 270 -7.87 15.28 -20.48
CA ILE A 270 -6.88 14.20 -20.53
C ILE A 270 -7.58 12.85 -20.76
N GLU A 271 -8.74 12.59 -20.12
CA GLU A 271 -9.55 11.40 -20.38
C GLU A 271 -9.91 11.28 -21.88
N GLU A 272 -10.27 12.39 -22.52
CA GLU A 272 -10.55 12.45 -23.97
C GLU A 272 -9.28 12.20 -24.81
N ILE A 273 -8.17 12.85 -24.47
CA ILE A 273 -6.87 12.64 -25.14
C ILE A 273 -6.44 11.16 -25.08
N ILE A 274 -6.56 10.54 -23.90
CA ILE A 274 -6.22 9.13 -23.70
C ILE A 274 -7.13 8.23 -24.55
N LYS A 275 -8.44 8.51 -24.55
CA LYS A 275 -9.42 7.73 -25.30
C LYS A 275 -9.19 7.83 -26.82
N GLU A 276 -8.88 9.03 -27.31
CA GLU A 276 -8.70 9.33 -28.74
C GLU A 276 -7.25 9.15 -29.20
N LYS A 277 -6.32 8.94 -28.26
CA LYS A 277 -4.87 8.78 -28.51
C LYS A 277 -4.27 9.94 -29.33
N THR A 278 -4.65 11.18 -28.98
CA THR A 278 -4.29 12.37 -29.73
C THR A 278 -3.00 13.03 -29.29
N ASP A 279 -2.41 12.63 -28.16
CA ASP A 279 -1.14 13.17 -27.63
C ASP A 279 -0.26 12.05 -27.09
N ASP A 280 0.77 11.68 -27.87
CA ASP A 280 1.68 10.57 -27.56
C ASP A 280 2.47 10.78 -26.25
N TYR A 281 2.80 12.02 -25.92
CA TYR A 281 3.54 12.33 -24.70
C TYR A 281 2.67 12.15 -23.44
N LEU A 282 1.46 12.68 -23.46
CA LEU A 282 0.51 12.47 -22.38
C LEU A 282 0.13 10.98 -22.22
N LEU A 283 0.04 10.25 -23.33
CA LEU A 283 -0.18 8.81 -23.30
C LEU A 283 0.99 8.08 -22.62
N LYS A 284 2.24 8.40 -22.94
CA LYS A 284 3.42 7.82 -22.27
C LYS A 284 3.41 8.08 -20.76
N LEU A 285 3.06 9.30 -20.34
CA LEU A 285 2.97 9.65 -18.91
C LEU A 285 1.81 8.90 -18.21
N PHE A 286 0.69 8.74 -18.90
CA PHE A 286 -0.44 7.97 -18.40
C PHE A 286 -0.07 6.49 -18.23
N GLU A 287 0.53 5.87 -19.25
CA GLU A 287 0.98 4.48 -19.19
C GLU A 287 2.04 4.25 -18.11
N PHE A 288 2.93 5.22 -17.88
CA PHE A 288 3.87 5.17 -16.78
C PHE A 288 3.18 5.12 -15.42
N ASN A 289 2.21 6.02 -15.17
CA ASN A 289 1.45 6.02 -13.93
C ASN A 289 0.54 4.79 -13.81
N LYS A 290 -0.05 4.34 -14.93
CA LYS A 290 -0.85 3.12 -15.00
C LYS A 290 -0.07 1.92 -14.50
N LYS A 291 1.16 1.75 -14.99
CA LYS A 291 2.05 0.68 -14.57
C LYS A 291 2.35 0.67 -13.06
N LEU A 292 2.25 1.82 -12.38
CA LEU A 292 2.47 1.93 -10.94
C LEU A 292 1.19 1.70 -10.10
N ILE A 293 0.01 2.02 -10.65
CA ILE A 293 -1.26 2.12 -9.91
C ILE A 293 -2.22 0.98 -10.25
N ASP A 294 -2.28 0.57 -11.52
CA ASP A 294 -3.23 -0.44 -11.98
C ASP A 294 -2.71 -1.85 -11.67
N PHE A 295 -3.44 -2.62 -10.90
CA PHE A 295 -3.05 -3.99 -10.53
C PHE A 295 -3.06 -4.96 -11.72
N THR A 296 -3.65 -4.60 -12.86
CA THR A 296 -3.56 -5.41 -14.08
C THR A 296 -2.15 -5.39 -14.69
N GLU A 297 -1.32 -4.42 -14.29
CA GLU A 297 0.06 -4.24 -14.76
C GLU A 297 1.10 -5.03 -13.94
N ILE A 298 0.67 -5.80 -12.93
CA ILE A 298 1.57 -6.67 -12.16
C ILE A 298 2.27 -7.64 -13.11
N PRO A 299 3.64 -7.69 -13.12
CA PRO A 299 4.38 -8.57 -14.00
C PRO A 299 4.02 -10.05 -13.81
N LYS A 300 3.95 -10.82 -14.89
CA LYS A 300 3.58 -12.24 -14.85
C LYS A 300 4.49 -13.08 -13.95
N GLU A 301 5.78 -12.77 -13.91
CA GLU A 301 6.74 -13.43 -13.03
C GLU A 301 6.44 -13.17 -11.54
N VAL A 302 5.99 -11.95 -11.18
CA VAL A 302 5.56 -11.61 -9.81
C VAL A 302 4.24 -12.30 -9.48
N GLU A 303 3.30 -12.30 -10.42
CA GLU A 303 2.03 -13.01 -10.30
C GLU A 303 2.29 -14.51 -10.03
N LYS A 304 3.19 -15.14 -10.80
CA LYS A 304 3.57 -16.53 -10.62
C LYS A 304 4.20 -16.79 -9.24
N GLU A 305 5.12 -15.94 -8.79
CA GLU A 305 5.72 -16.06 -7.45
C GLU A 305 4.65 -16.03 -6.34
N ILE A 306 3.65 -15.14 -6.46
CA ILE A 306 2.56 -15.03 -5.49
C ILE A 306 1.70 -16.29 -5.48
N LEU A 307 1.31 -16.80 -6.66
CA LEU A 307 0.50 -18.00 -6.78
C LEU A 307 1.22 -19.25 -6.27
N GLU A 308 2.52 -19.37 -6.54
CA GLU A 308 3.36 -20.44 -5.99
C GLU A 308 3.46 -20.31 -4.46
N ALA A 309 3.66 -19.09 -3.92
CA ALA A 309 3.68 -18.86 -2.48
C ALA A 309 2.35 -19.24 -1.83
N PHE A 310 1.21 -18.91 -2.45
CA PHE A 310 -0.10 -19.30 -1.96
C PHE A 310 -0.31 -20.81 -2.02
N LYS A 311 0.04 -21.46 -3.13
CA LYS A 311 -0.07 -22.91 -3.30
C LYS A 311 0.79 -23.68 -2.30
N ASN A 312 2.01 -23.18 -2.06
CA ASN A 312 2.98 -23.81 -1.14
C ASN A 312 2.79 -23.38 0.32
N SER A 313 1.90 -22.44 0.59
CA SER A 313 1.57 -22.06 1.96
C SER A 313 0.80 -23.19 2.62
N GLU A 314 1.50 -24.01 3.40
CA GLU A 314 0.88 -25.07 4.18
C GLU A 314 -0.07 -24.47 5.22
N LYS A 315 -1.20 -25.16 5.39
CA LYS A 315 -2.11 -24.85 6.47
C LYS A 315 -1.53 -25.44 7.75
N ILE A 316 -1.01 -24.57 8.59
CA ILE A 316 -0.52 -24.94 9.91
C ILE A 316 -1.72 -25.06 10.84
N GLU A 317 -1.83 -26.16 11.57
CA GLU A 317 -2.87 -26.28 12.60
C GLU A 317 -2.56 -25.33 13.76
N ALA A 318 -3.60 -24.65 14.24
CA ALA A 318 -3.45 -23.77 15.39
C ALA A 318 -3.06 -24.59 16.63
N ASN A 319 -2.08 -24.09 17.39
CA ASN A 319 -1.62 -24.71 18.64
C ASN A 319 -2.15 -23.93 19.84
N PRO A 320 -3.16 -24.45 20.57
CA PRO A 320 -3.76 -23.75 21.69
C PRO A 320 -2.79 -23.36 22.80
N MET A 321 -1.78 -24.20 23.06
CA MET A 321 -0.78 -23.94 24.10
C MET A 321 0.11 -22.75 23.69
N GLU A 322 0.57 -22.74 22.43
CA GLU A 322 1.40 -21.63 21.92
C GLU A 322 0.61 -20.34 21.77
N MET A 323 -0.65 -20.41 21.38
CA MET A 323 -1.55 -19.26 21.37
C MET A 323 -1.72 -18.67 22.78
N MET A 324 -1.87 -19.53 23.80
CA MET A 324 -1.95 -19.11 25.18
C MET A 324 -0.64 -18.48 25.68
N ASN A 325 0.50 -19.10 25.39
CA ASN A 325 1.84 -18.57 25.70
C ASN A 325 2.05 -17.19 25.06
N PHE A 326 1.65 -17.04 23.81
CA PHE A 326 1.68 -15.74 23.11
C PHE A 326 0.80 -14.69 23.82
N CYS A 327 -0.42 -15.06 24.19
CA CYS A 327 -1.30 -14.15 24.92
C CYS A 327 -0.72 -13.75 26.29
N LEU A 328 -0.09 -14.67 27.01
CA LEU A 328 0.59 -14.37 28.27
C LEU A 328 1.78 -13.43 28.08
N LYS A 329 2.61 -13.66 27.06
CA LYS A 329 3.77 -12.81 26.70
C LYS A 329 3.34 -11.35 26.53
N TYR A 330 2.24 -11.10 25.81
CA TYR A 330 1.72 -9.77 25.53
C TYR A 330 0.62 -9.30 26.50
N ARG A 331 0.38 -10.03 27.61
CA ARG A 331 -0.64 -9.72 28.65
C ARG A 331 -2.07 -9.62 28.10
N LEU A 332 -2.40 -10.46 27.13
CA LEU A 332 -3.70 -10.48 26.44
C LEU A 332 -4.70 -11.44 27.10
N VAL A 333 -4.75 -11.49 28.42
CA VAL A 333 -5.55 -12.45 29.18
C VAL A 333 -7.04 -12.44 28.81
N ASN A 334 -7.59 -11.28 28.50
CA ASN A 334 -8.99 -11.12 28.11
C ASN A 334 -9.32 -11.76 26.74
N LEU A 335 -8.31 -12.01 25.88
CA LEU A 335 -8.51 -12.60 24.55
C LEU A 335 -8.49 -14.12 24.59
N VAL A 336 -7.94 -14.73 25.63
CA VAL A 336 -7.79 -16.20 25.75
C VAL A 336 -9.13 -16.92 25.53
N LYS A 337 -10.24 -16.41 26.06
CA LYS A 337 -11.58 -16.97 25.88
C LYS A 337 -12.09 -16.98 24.44
N ASN A 338 -11.49 -16.16 23.57
CA ASN A 338 -11.93 -15.99 22.20
C ASN A 338 -11.00 -16.70 21.19
N LEU A 339 -9.91 -17.34 21.64
CA LEU A 339 -8.94 -17.99 20.76
C LEU A 339 -9.55 -19.12 19.92
N GLN A 340 -10.62 -19.74 20.41
CA GLN A 340 -11.37 -20.77 19.68
C GLN A 340 -11.89 -20.28 18.30
N PHE A 341 -12.11 -19.00 18.11
CA PHE A 341 -12.57 -18.47 16.81
C PHE A 341 -11.50 -18.54 15.73
N PHE A 342 -10.22 -18.68 16.07
CA PHE A 342 -9.17 -18.99 15.10
C PHE A 342 -9.17 -20.47 14.72
N HIS A 343 -9.65 -21.37 15.60
CA HIS A 343 -9.78 -22.81 15.29
C HIS A 343 -10.94 -23.12 14.36
N SER A 344 -12.04 -22.38 14.44
CA SER A 344 -13.23 -22.60 13.62
C SER A 344 -13.05 -22.18 12.15
N ASN A 345 -11.97 -21.45 11.82
CA ASN A 345 -11.60 -21.06 10.46
C ASN A 345 -11.15 -22.22 9.56
N ASN A 346 -11.25 -23.48 10.03
CA ASN A 346 -10.99 -24.68 9.26
C ASN A 346 -12.06 -24.99 8.19
N LEU A 347 -12.97 -24.07 7.87
CA LEU A 347 -14.25 -24.42 7.29
C LEU A 347 -14.34 -24.48 5.76
N LYS A 348 -13.38 -24.01 4.99
CA LYS A 348 -13.29 -24.28 3.54
C LYS A 348 -11.87 -24.10 3.05
N LYS A 349 -11.36 -25.08 2.28
CA LYS A 349 -10.17 -24.87 1.46
C LYS A 349 -10.54 -23.93 0.33
N THR A 350 -9.82 -22.84 0.19
CA THR A 350 -9.90 -22.01 -0.99
C THR A 350 -9.04 -22.64 -2.08
N GLU A 351 -9.66 -23.04 -3.18
CA GLU A 351 -8.96 -23.53 -4.37
C GLU A 351 -8.84 -22.38 -5.37
N LEU A 352 -7.66 -22.20 -5.93
CA LEU A 352 -7.48 -21.34 -7.09
C LEU A 352 -8.05 -22.03 -8.32
N SER A 353 -8.59 -21.25 -9.25
CA SER A 353 -9.16 -21.76 -10.50
C SER A 353 -8.17 -22.67 -11.23
N PRO A 354 -8.62 -23.84 -11.78
CA PRO A 354 -7.74 -24.83 -12.39
C PRO A 354 -7.05 -24.39 -13.70
N ASP A 355 -7.34 -23.22 -14.21
CA ASP A 355 -6.85 -22.73 -15.52
C ASP A 355 -5.36 -22.30 -15.56
N LEU A 356 -4.58 -22.69 -14.57
CA LEU A 356 -3.13 -22.43 -14.54
C LEU A 356 -2.28 -23.51 -15.26
N SER A 357 -2.89 -24.45 -15.97
CA SER A 357 -2.17 -25.52 -16.66
C SER A 357 -1.62 -25.15 -18.05
N GLU A 358 -1.89 -23.95 -18.55
CA GLU A 358 -1.48 -23.49 -19.91
C GLU A 358 -0.63 -22.19 -19.91
N TRP A 359 0.17 -21.94 -18.87
CA TRP A 359 1.06 -20.77 -18.86
C TRP A 359 2.52 -21.16 -18.67
#